data_0a8d7250dc3e9296eba33eb07b251f99
#
_entry.id   0a8d7250dc3e9296eba33eb07b251f99
#
_cell.length_a   1.000
_cell.length_b   1.000
_cell.length_c   1.000
_cell.angle_alpha   90.00
_cell.angle_beta   90.00
_cell.angle_gamma   90.00
#
_symmetry.space_group_name_H-M   'P 1'
#
loop_
_entity.id
_entity.type
_entity.pdbx_description
1 polymer ?
#
loop_
_entity_poly.entity_id
_entity_poly.type
_entity_poly.pdbx_seq_one_letter_code
_entity_poly.pdbx_strand_id
1 'polypeptide(L)'
;MDIIFLRELKVTTLIGIYEREKVVPQTLQIDLDIALPNSRACTSDDIKDALDYAEVAQHLQTVLSEGHFSLMETLAEHIAQIILKDFNAPWVKVSVAKLQAIRNCKMVGISIERGQIKIV
;
A
#
# COMPACT_ATOMS: atom_id res chain seq x y z
N MET A 1 5.18 -9.59 -17.07
CA MET A 1 4.85 -8.36 -16.31
C MET A 1 5.83 -8.24 -15.15
N ASP A 2 6.53 -7.11 -15.10
CA ASP A 2 7.49 -6.89 -14.04
C ASP A 2 6.80 -6.28 -12.82
N ILE A 3 7.23 -6.66 -11.63
CA ILE A 3 6.61 -6.22 -10.38
C ILE A 3 7.69 -5.68 -9.45
N ILE A 4 7.48 -4.47 -8.93
CA ILE A 4 8.21 -3.96 -7.77
C ILE A 4 7.41 -4.30 -6.53
N PHE A 5 8.08 -4.77 -5.50
CA PHE A 5 7.40 -5.06 -4.25
C PHE A 5 8.06 -4.35 -3.06
N LEU A 6 7.23 -3.96 -2.11
CA LEU A 6 7.64 -3.46 -0.80
C LEU A 6 7.08 -4.40 0.25
N ARG A 7 7.91 -4.76 1.22
CA ARG A 7 7.51 -5.68 2.29
C ARG A 7 7.69 -5.00 3.64
N GLU A 8 6.72 -5.21 4.51
CA GLU A 8 6.73 -4.74 5.89
C GLU A 8 6.95 -3.22 6.02
N LEU A 9 6.34 -2.45 5.11
CA LEU A 9 6.32 -0.99 5.24
C LEU A 9 5.46 -0.63 6.44
N LYS A 10 6.02 0.11 7.39
CA LYS A 10 5.31 0.54 8.59
C LYS A 10 4.77 1.94 8.39
N VAL A 11 3.47 2.11 8.60
CA VAL A 11 2.81 3.41 8.48
C VAL A 11 1.93 3.62 9.71
N THR A 12 1.99 4.81 10.29
CA THR A 12 1.18 5.16 11.45
C THR A 12 -0.02 5.99 11.01
N THR A 13 -1.22 5.58 11.43
CA THR A 13 -2.46 6.25 11.06
C THR A 13 -3.54 5.97 12.10
N LEU A 14 -4.63 6.72 12.01
CA LEU A 14 -5.84 6.46 12.80
C LEU A 14 -6.69 5.45 12.05
N ILE A 15 -6.93 4.30 12.66
CA ILE A 15 -7.68 3.20 12.04
C ILE A 15 -8.52 2.48 13.09
N GLY A 16 -9.81 2.32 12.83
CA GLY A 16 -10.71 1.55 13.65
C GLY A 16 -12.03 2.24 13.97
N ILE A 17 -12.98 1.46 14.51
CA ILE A 17 -14.34 1.90 14.83
C ILE A 17 -14.50 2.29 16.29
N TYR A 18 -13.58 1.88 17.17
CA TYR A 18 -13.67 2.20 18.59
C TYR A 18 -13.21 3.62 18.88
N GLU A 19 -13.77 4.25 19.92
CA GLU A 19 -13.43 5.63 20.28
C GLU A 19 -11.93 5.83 20.48
N ARG A 20 -11.28 4.89 21.16
CA ARG A 20 -9.84 4.96 21.37
C ARG A 20 -9.06 4.95 20.06
N GLU A 21 -9.52 4.18 19.08
CA GLU A 21 -8.86 4.06 17.77
C GLU A 21 -8.98 5.32 16.92
N LYS A 22 -9.93 6.19 17.24
CA LYS A 22 -10.11 7.46 16.56
C LYS A 22 -9.14 8.55 17.01
N VAL A 23 -8.50 8.37 18.16
CA VAL A 23 -7.59 9.37 18.74
C VAL A 23 -6.17 8.87 18.97
N VAL A 24 -5.96 7.56 19.07
CA VAL A 24 -4.64 6.97 19.28
C VAL A 24 -4.16 6.33 17.98
N PRO A 25 -3.10 6.88 17.36
CA PRO A 25 -2.55 6.30 16.14
C PRO A 25 -2.04 4.89 16.34
N GLN A 26 -2.17 4.06 15.31
CA GLN A 26 -1.66 2.70 15.29
C GLN A 26 -0.69 2.54 14.14
N THR A 27 0.30 1.67 14.31
CA THR A 27 1.23 1.31 13.24
C THR A 27 0.68 0.10 12.49
N LEU A 28 0.49 0.28 11.19
CA LEU A 28 0.08 -0.77 10.28
C LEU A 28 1.29 -1.30 9.51
N GLN A 29 1.22 -2.57 9.14
CA GLN A 29 2.19 -3.18 8.24
C GLN A 29 1.56 -3.29 6.86
N ILE A 30 2.24 -2.76 5.85
CA ILE A 30 1.75 -2.72 4.48
C ILE A 30 2.72 -3.47 3.58
N ASP A 31 2.18 -4.36 2.76
CA ASP A 31 2.92 -5.07 1.71
C ASP A 31 2.30 -4.72 0.38
N LEU A 32 3.15 -4.40 -0.59
CA LEU A 32 2.73 -3.97 -1.92
C LEU A 32 3.42 -4.81 -2.99
N ASP A 33 2.64 -5.22 -3.99
CA ASP A 33 3.15 -5.73 -5.26
C ASP A 33 2.62 -4.81 -6.34
N ILE A 34 3.50 -4.10 -7.05
CA ILE A 34 3.12 -3.06 -8.00
C ILE A 34 3.61 -3.45 -9.38
N ALA A 35 2.69 -3.61 -10.32
CA ALA A 35 3.06 -3.88 -11.70
C ALA A 35 3.64 -2.61 -12.35
N LEU A 36 4.75 -2.77 -13.04
CA LEU A 36 5.37 -1.66 -13.75
C LEU A 36 4.62 -1.37 -15.05
N PRO A 37 4.45 -0.08 -15.42
CA PRO A 37 3.81 0.29 -16.69
C PRO A 37 4.58 -0.21 -17.91
N ASN A 38 5.90 -0.34 -17.79
CA ASN A 38 6.79 -0.81 -18.84
C ASN A 38 8.07 -1.38 -18.22
N SER A 39 8.95 -1.96 -19.04
CA SER A 39 10.20 -2.54 -18.58
C SER A 39 11.44 -1.77 -19.07
N ARG A 40 11.28 -0.51 -19.45
CA ARG A 40 12.38 0.28 -20.02
C ARG A 40 13.56 0.42 -19.06
N ALA A 41 13.29 0.56 -17.76
CA ALA A 41 14.36 0.67 -16.76
C ALA A 41 15.27 -0.56 -16.70
N CYS A 42 14.78 -1.72 -17.13
CA CYS A 42 15.56 -2.95 -17.15
C CYS A 42 16.76 -2.87 -18.12
N THR A 43 16.68 -2.02 -19.14
CA THR A 43 17.73 -1.86 -20.14
C THR A 43 18.39 -0.49 -20.11
N SER A 44 17.66 0.57 -19.71
CA SER A 44 18.19 1.93 -19.71
C SER A 44 19.02 2.26 -18.47
N ASP A 45 18.72 1.60 -17.35
CA ASP A 45 19.33 1.93 -16.05
C ASP A 45 19.14 3.40 -15.67
N ASP A 46 18.02 4.00 -16.09
CA ASP A 46 17.71 5.41 -15.86
C ASP A 46 16.48 5.51 -14.97
N ILE A 47 16.62 6.27 -13.87
CA ILE A 47 15.52 6.50 -12.91
C ILE A 47 14.28 7.11 -13.56
N LYS A 48 14.44 7.84 -14.66
CA LYS A 48 13.30 8.43 -15.39
C LYS A 48 12.36 7.37 -15.96
N ASP A 49 12.87 6.17 -16.22
CA ASP A 49 12.10 5.06 -16.76
C ASP A 49 11.57 4.14 -15.66
N ALA A 50 11.90 4.42 -14.40
CA ALA A 50 11.61 3.56 -13.27
C ALA A 50 10.44 4.09 -12.43
N LEU A 51 9.81 3.19 -11.69
CA LEU A 51 8.93 3.56 -10.59
C LEU A 51 9.81 3.86 -9.37
N ASP A 52 9.71 5.07 -8.83
CA ASP A 52 10.45 5.44 -7.64
C ASP A 52 9.71 4.92 -6.40
N TYR A 53 10.15 3.77 -5.89
CA TYR A 53 9.51 3.14 -4.72
C TYR A 53 9.68 3.96 -3.44
N ALA A 54 10.73 4.78 -3.31
CA ALA A 54 10.89 5.66 -2.16
C ALA A 54 9.81 6.74 -2.16
N GLU A 55 9.46 7.25 -3.34
CA GLU A 55 8.37 8.21 -3.49
C GLU A 55 7.02 7.58 -3.15
N VAL A 56 6.80 6.34 -3.56
CA VAL A 56 5.58 5.58 -3.19
C VAL A 56 5.47 5.51 -1.67
N ALA A 57 6.51 5.06 -0.99
CA ALA A 57 6.52 4.91 0.47
C ALA A 57 6.26 6.24 1.16
N GLN A 58 6.93 7.31 0.74
CA GLN A 58 6.78 8.63 1.34
C GLN A 58 5.37 9.19 1.12
N HIS A 59 4.84 9.05 -0.08
CA HIS A 59 3.50 9.54 -0.42
C HIS A 59 2.44 8.84 0.45
N LEU A 60 2.54 7.53 0.61
CA LEU A 60 1.62 6.77 1.46
C LEU A 60 1.72 7.21 2.92
N GLN A 61 2.92 7.40 3.45
CA GLN A 61 3.09 7.87 4.82
C GLN A 61 2.43 9.23 5.04
N THR A 62 2.61 10.15 4.10
CA THR A 62 2.03 11.49 4.18
C THR A 62 0.50 11.44 4.16
N VAL A 63 -0.08 10.73 3.18
CA VAL A 63 -1.53 10.66 3.01
C VAL A 63 -2.20 9.96 4.18
N LEU A 64 -1.64 8.82 4.62
CA LEU A 64 -2.25 8.02 5.67
C LEU A 64 -2.09 8.65 7.06
N SER A 65 -1.04 9.43 7.30
CA SER A 65 -0.86 10.11 8.58
C SER A 65 -1.89 11.22 8.82
N GLU A 66 -2.51 11.74 7.77
CA GLU A 66 -3.46 12.85 7.85
C GLU A 66 -4.92 12.38 7.95
N GLY A 67 -5.16 11.08 7.81
CA GLY A 67 -6.51 10.55 7.71
C GLY A 67 -6.94 9.71 8.89
N HIS A 68 -8.23 9.39 8.90
CA HIS A 68 -8.83 8.38 9.76
C HIS A 68 -9.66 7.45 8.89
N PHE A 69 -9.49 6.14 9.10
CA PHE A 69 -10.28 5.11 8.43
C PHE A 69 -10.94 4.23 9.47
N SER A 70 -12.22 3.96 9.29
CA SER A 70 -12.94 3.04 10.18
C SER A 70 -12.53 1.59 9.95
N LEU A 71 -12.28 1.23 8.69
CA LEU A 71 -12.02 -0.16 8.29
C LEU A 71 -10.72 -0.26 7.49
N MET A 72 -10.01 -1.39 7.68
CA MET A 72 -8.82 -1.71 6.88
C MET A 72 -9.16 -1.87 5.40
N GLU A 73 -10.36 -2.34 5.09
CA GLU A 73 -10.83 -2.51 3.70
C GLU A 73 -10.82 -1.18 2.95
N THR A 74 -11.34 -0.12 3.58
CA THR A 74 -11.36 1.22 2.99
C THR A 74 -9.95 1.78 2.84
N LEU A 75 -9.11 1.57 3.83
CA LEU A 75 -7.72 2.03 3.78
C LEU A 75 -6.96 1.32 2.67
N ALA A 76 -7.13 0.01 2.54
CA ALA A 76 -6.48 -0.77 1.48
C ALA A 76 -6.92 -0.31 0.09
N GLU A 77 -8.23 -0.03 -0.10
CA GLU A 77 -8.74 0.49 -1.37
C GLU A 77 -8.15 1.86 -1.69
N HIS A 78 -8.04 2.72 -0.67
CA HIS A 78 -7.45 4.05 -0.85
C HIS A 78 -5.99 3.97 -1.31
N ILE A 79 -5.21 3.08 -0.70
CA ILE A 79 -3.81 2.83 -1.11
C ILE A 79 -3.77 2.34 -2.56
N ALA A 80 -4.61 1.37 -2.91
CA ALA A 80 -4.64 0.81 -4.26
C ALA A 80 -4.93 1.89 -5.30
N GLN A 81 -5.91 2.76 -5.05
CA GLN A 81 -6.26 3.83 -5.98
C GLN A 81 -5.14 4.86 -6.14
N ILE A 82 -4.44 5.19 -5.07
CA ILE A 82 -3.26 6.07 -5.14
C ILE A 82 -2.22 5.48 -6.09
N ILE A 83 -1.90 4.21 -5.93
CA ILE A 83 -0.88 3.55 -6.74
C ILE A 83 -1.29 3.47 -8.20
N LEU A 84 -2.53 3.10 -8.48
CA LEU A 84 -3.03 3.02 -9.85
C LEU A 84 -3.07 4.39 -10.54
N LYS A 85 -3.50 5.43 -9.83
CA LYS A 85 -3.72 6.76 -10.43
C LYS A 85 -2.49 7.65 -10.39
N ASP A 86 -1.84 7.74 -9.23
CA ASP A 86 -0.74 8.69 -9.04
C ASP A 86 0.58 8.15 -9.55
N PHE A 87 0.75 6.84 -9.62
CA PHE A 87 1.96 6.19 -10.09
C PHE A 87 1.77 5.42 -11.40
N ASN A 88 0.58 5.50 -11.99
CA ASN A 88 0.26 4.89 -13.29
C ASN A 88 0.53 3.38 -13.36
N ALA A 89 0.43 2.69 -12.25
CA ALA A 89 0.57 1.24 -12.24
C ALA A 89 -0.66 0.59 -12.87
N PRO A 90 -0.50 -0.41 -13.75
CA PRO A 90 -1.65 -1.10 -14.34
C PRO A 90 -2.34 -2.04 -13.37
N TRP A 91 -1.62 -2.49 -12.34
CA TRP A 91 -2.13 -3.43 -11.36
C TRP A 91 -1.36 -3.30 -10.04
N VAL A 92 -2.05 -3.55 -8.93
CA VAL A 92 -1.44 -3.55 -7.60
C VAL A 92 -2.12 -4.57 -6.71
N LYS A 93 -1.32 -5.23 -5.88
CA LYS A 93 -1.80 -6.03 -4.76
C LYS A 93 -1.40 -5.31 -3.48
N VAL A 94 -2.37 -5.06 -2.61
CA VAL A 94 -2.18 -4.36 -1.34
C VAL A 94 -2.56 -5.28 -0.20
N SER A 95 -1.67 -5.46 0.76
CA SER A 95 -1.96 -6.15 2.01
C SER A 95 -1.75 -5.18 3.15
N VAL A 96 -2.74 -5.07 4.04
CA VAL A 96 -2.69 -4.19 5.20
C VAL A 96 -2.97 -5.03 6.44
N ALA A 97 -2.13 -4.91 7.46
CA ALA A 97 -2.26 -5.68 8.68
C ALA A 97 -2.13 -4.80 9.92
N LYS A 98 -2.99 -5.06 10.91
CA LYS A 98 -2.84 -4.58 12.27
C LYS A 98 -2.05 -5.62 13.06
N LEU A 99 -1.04 -5.16 13.78
CA LEU A 99 -0.22 -6.02 14.61
C LEU A 99 -0.84 -6.17 15.99
N GLN A 100 -0.98 -7.41 16.45
CA GLN A 100 -1.46 -7.73 17.80
C GLN A 100 -2.86 -7.17 18.14
N ALA A 101 -3.71 -7.03 17.13
CA ALA A 101 -5.06 -6.52 17.33
C ALA A 101 -5.99 -7.53 18.01
N ILE A 102 -5.69 -8.82 17.86
CA ILE A 102 -6.44 -9.92 18.44
C ILE A 102 -5.50 -10.76 19.28
N ARG A 103 -5.97 -11.12 20.49
CA ARG A 103 -5.20 -11.98 21.38
C ARG A 103 -4.90 -13.33 20.72
N ASN A 104 -3.66 -13.80 20.84
CA ASN A 104 -3.17 -15.06 20.25
C ASN A 104 -3.14 -15.05 18.71
N CYS A 105 -3.19 -13.86 18.10
CA CYS A 105 -3.03 -13.66 16.67
C CYS A 105 -1.93 -12.65 16.43
N LYS A 106 -0.90 -13.03 15.70
CA LYS A 106 0.24 -12.14 15.44
C LYS A 106 -0.19 -10.91 14.67
N MET A 107 -1.02 -11.08 13.66
CA MET A 107 -1.55 -9.98 12.85
C MET A 107 -2.87 -10.37 12.24
N VAL A 108 -3.70 -9.40 12.00
CA VAL A 108 -4.94 -9.54 11.25
C VAL A 108 -4.95 -8.48 10.16
N GLY A 109 -5.38 -8.85 8.98
CA GLY A 109 -5.33 -7.91 7.88
C GLY A 109 -6.20 -8.30 6.72
N ILE A 110 -6.06 -7.55 5.65
CA ILE A 110 -6.77 -7.73 4.38
C ILE A 110 -5.77 -7.67 3.24
N SER A 111 -6.04 -8.43 2.19
CA SER A 111 -5.29 -8.39 0.95
C SER A 111 -6.26 -8.18 -0.20
N ILE A 112 -6.00 -7.19 -1.03
CA ILE A 112 -6.83 -6.89 -2.20
C ILE A 112 -5.96 -6.75 -3.45
N GLU A 113 -6.55 -7.02 -4.60
CA GLU A 113 -5.92 -6.80 -5.90
C GLU A 113 -6.82 -5.87 -6.71
N ARG A 114 -6.21 -4.87 -7.37
CA ARG A 114 -6.93 -3.90 -8.20
C ARG A 114 -6.17 -3.65 -9.48
N GLY A 115 -6.90 -3.26 -10.53
CA GLY A 115 -6.33 -3.06 -11.85
C GLY A 115 -6.41 -4.32 -12.69
N GLN A 116 -5.70 -4.32 -13.81
CA GLN A 116 -5.72 -5.43 -14.75
C GLN A 116 -4.32 -5.89 -15.09
N ILE A 117 -4.12 -7.20 -14.98
CA ILE A 117 -2.94 -7.87 -15.50
C ILE A 117 -3.17 -8.08 -16.99
N LYS A 118 -2.30 -7.49 -17.83
CA LYS A 118 -2.33 -7.77 -19.26
C LYS A 118 -1.68 -9.11 -19.51
N ILE A 119 -2.49 -10.08 -19.92
CA ILE A 119 -2.01 -11.35 -20.44
C ILE A 119 -1.85 -11.15 -21.93
N VAL A 120 -0.63 -11.25 -22.41
CA VAL A 120 -0.34 -11.20 -23.84
C VAL A 120 -0.26 -12.61 -24.39
#